data_14c33a62c69359451375796a6eff1667
#
_entry.id   14c33a62c69359451375796a6eff1667
#
_cell.length_a   1.000
_cell.length_b   1.000
_cell.length_c   1.000
_cell.angle_alpha   90.00
_cell.angle_beta   90.00
_cell.angle_gamma   90.00
#
_symmetry.space_group_name_H-M   'P 1'
#
loop_
_entity.id
_entity.type
_entity.pdbx_description
1 polymer ?
#
loop_
_entity_poly.entity_id
_entity_poly.type
_entity_poly.pdbx_seq_one_letter_code
_entity_poly.pdbx_strand_id
1 'polypeptide(L)'
;MKTRDNDFVPIVPRGLVDQSRIKAGVERARRALQPDVIRIMYSLTVDWTGEQSLFFRIILSDRASSPHRLRDTTQRVELKIRDEIKADELGLQSYFNFRSQSEQAKLREPFWEP
;
A
#
# COMPACT_ATOMS: atom_id res chain seq x y z
N MET A 1 -34.81 -1.59 -19.43
CA MET A 1 -33.93 -1.43 -19.24
C MET A 1 -33.08 -1.69 -19.10
N LYS A 2 -33.24 -1.68 -18.84
CA LYS A 2 -32.33 -1.65 -18.62
C LYS A 2 -31.30 -2.05 -18.45
N THR A 3 -31.26 -2.23 -18.03
CA THR A 3 -30.06 -2.63 -17.72
C THR A 3 -29.05 -2.80 -18.76
N ARG A 4 -29.29 -2.66 -19.86
CA ARG A 4 -28.35 -2.71 -20.83
C ARG A 4 -27.37 -1.71 -20.81
N ASP A 5 -27.69 -0.64 -20.21
CA ASP A 5 -26.76 0.43 -20.00
C ASP A 5 -25.60 -0.05 -19.19
N ASN A 6 -25.86 -0.97 -18.31
CA ASN A 6 -24.79 -1.49 -17.47
C ASN A 6 -23.72 -2.22 -18.26
N ASP A 7 -24.05 -2.71 -19.44
CA ASP A 7 -23.07 -3.41 -20.25
C ASP A 7 -21.98 -2.49 -20.76
N PHE A 8 -22.25 -1.20 -20.79
CA PHE A 8 -21.30 -0.23 -21.30
C PHE A 8 -20.59 0.54 -20.20
N VAL A 9 -20.96 0.31 -18.97
CA VAL A 9 -20.33 0.98 -17.83
C VAL A 9 -19.06 0.22 -17.46
N PRO A 10 -17.90 0.88 -17.40
CA PRO A 10 -16.69 0.21 -17.00
C PRO A 10 -16.81 -0.34 -15.59
N ILE A 11 -16.25 -1.51 -15.37
CA ILE A 11 -16.22 -2.08 -14.04
C ILE A 11 -15.20 -1.31 -13.21
N VAL A 12 -15.67 -0.75 -12.11
CA VAL A 12 -14.83 0.01 -11.21
C VAL A 12 -14.55 -0.84 -9.97
N PRO A 13 -13.29 -1.12 -9.66
CA PRO A 13 -12.96 -1.87 -8.44
C PRO A 13 -13.47 -1.14 -7.21
N ARG A 14 -13.89 -1.90 -6.21
CA ARG A 14 -14.40 -1.31 -4.97
C ARG A 14 -13.40 -0.37 -4.32
N GLY A 15 -12.10 -0.64 -4.51
CA GLY A 15 -11.06 0.22 -3.98
C GLY A 15 -11.15 1.65 -4.48
N LEU A 16 -11.64 1.87 -5.70
CA LEU A 16 -11.78 3.20 -6.25
C LEU A 16 -12.91 3.98 -5.61
N VAL A 17 -13.94 3.30 -5.13
CA VAL A 17 -15.06 3.97 -4.45
C VAL A 17 -14.89 3.96 -2.95
N ASP A 18 -14.06 3.08 -2.41
CA ASP A 18 -13.83 2.93 -0.98
C ASP A 18 -12.46 3.46 -0.53
N GLN A 19 -12.00 4.56 -1.14
CA GLN A 19 -10.69 5.09 -0.80
C GLN A 19 -10.57 5.53 0.65
N SER A 20 -11.66 5.98 1.25
CA SER A 20 -11.65 6.34 2.67
C SER A 20 -11.37 5.10 3.54
N ARG A 21 -11.88 3.95 3.15
CA ARG A 21 -11.61 2.68 3.83
C ARG A 21 -10.13 2.31 3.72
N ILE A 22 -9.56 2.48 2.53
CA ILE A 22 -8.15 2.19 2.31
C ILE A 22 -7.29 3.13 3.17
N LYS A 23 -7.60 4.41 3.14
CA LYS A 23 -6.88 5.42 3.92
C LYS A 23 -6.93 5.11 5.41
N ALA A 24 -8.10 4.76 5.92
CA ALA A 24 -8.27 4.42 7.33
C ALA A 24 -7.47 3.16 7.70
N GLY A 25 -7.48 2.14 6.83
CA GLY A 25 -6.72 0.92 7.05
C GLY A 25 -5.21 1.16 7.05
N VAL A 26 -4.74 2.01 6.14
CA VAL A 26 -3.32 2.38 6.10
C VAL A 26 -2.92 3.07 7.41
N GLU A 27 -3.75 3.96 7.91
CA GLU A 27 -3.45 4.69 9.14
C GLU A 27 -3.45 3.75 10.36
N ARG A 28 -4.37 2.80 10.41
CA ARG A 28 -4.38 1.80 11.49
C ARG A 28 -3.11 0.94 11.43
N ALA A 29 -2.71 0.53 10.25
CA ALA A 29 -1.49 -0.26 10.09
C ALA A 29 -0.26 0.53 10.52
N ARG A 30 -0.18 1.80 10.12
CA ARG A 30 0.94 2.66 10.47
C ARG A 30 1.08 2.78 11.99
N ARG A 31 -0.03 3.02 12.68
CA ARG A 31 -0.01 3.14 14.14
C ARG A 31 0.42 1.85 14.81
N ALA A 32 -0.10 0.72 14.32
CA ALA A 32 0.21 -0.58 14.90
C ALA A 32 1.67 -0.99 14.68
N LEU A 33 2.32 -0.45 13.65
CA LEU A 33 3.67 -0.83 13.28
C LEU A 33 4.74 0.13 13.80
N GLN A 34 4.34 1.15 14.56
CA GLN A 34 5.30 2.04 15.20
C GLN A 34 6.12 1.27 16.23
N PRO A 35 7.38 1.61 16.43
CA PRO A 35 8.17 2.65 15.77
C PRO A 35 8.90 2.17 14.51
N ASP A 36 8.68 0.94 14.08
CA ASP A 36 9.41 0.36 12.96
C ASP A 36 9.04 0.99 11.61
N VAL A 37 7.79 1.38 11.45
CA VAL A 37 7.32 2.06 10.24
C VAL A 37 7.21 3.55 10.51
N ILE A 38 7.91 4.34 9.71
CA ILE A 38 7.89 5.80 9.80
C ILE A 38 6.72 6.35 9.01
N ARG A 39 6.52 5.81 7.79
CA ARG A 39 5.50 6.34 6.89
C ARG A 39 5.05 5.28 5.91
N ILE A 40 3.78 5.30 5.57
CA ILE A 40 3.20 4.46 4.53
C ILE A 40 2.53 5.38 3.52
N MET A 41 2.97 5.29 2.26
CA MET A 41 2.33 5.99 1.16
C MET A 41 1.77 4.94 0.21
N TYR A 42 0.73 5.28 -0.52
CA TYR A 42 0.19 4.35 -1.51
C TYR A 42 -0.32 5.09 -2.74
N SER A 43 -0.35 4.37 -3.84
CA SER A 43 -0.95 4.84 -5.08
C SER A 43 -1.89 3.75 -5.59
N LEU A 44 -3.05 4.16 -6.06
CA LEU A 44 -4.01 3.24 -6.69
C LEU A 44 -3.90 3.46 -8.18
N THR A 45 -3.40 2.46 -8.89
CA THR A 45 -3.16 2.57 -10.33
C THR A 45 -3.15 1.18 -10.97
N VAL A 46 -2.92 1.14 -12.26
CA VAL A 46 -2.90 -0.10 -13.03
C VAL A 46 -1.46 -0.62 -13.05
N ASP A 47 -1.30 -1.91 -12.82
CA ASP A 47 0.02 -2.54 -12.91
C ASP A 47 0.34 -2.93 -14.36
N TRP A 48 1.50 -3.57 -14.56
CA TRP A 48 1.96 -3.92 -15.91
C TRP A 48 1.11 -5.02 -16.59
N THR A 49 0.25 -5.70 -15.82
CA THR A 49 -0.67 -6.70 -16.38
C THR A 49 -2.01 -6.11 -16.75
N GLY A 50 -2.23 -4.84 -16.45
CA GLY A 50 -3.52 -4.18 -16.66
C GLY A 50 -4.46 -4.28 -15.48
N GLU A 51 -4.02 -4.86 -14.36
CA GLU A 51 -4.86 -5.01 -13.17
C GLU A 51 -4.80 -3.78 -12.29
N GLN A 52 -5.92 -3.40 -11.71
CA GLN A 52 -5.97 -2.33 -10.71
C GLN A 52 -5.23 -2.78 -9.47
N SER A 53 -4.36 -1.93 -8.95
CA SER A 53 -3.43 -2.33 -7.90
C SER A 53 -3.14 -1.20 -6.94
N LEU A 54 -2.82 -1.59 -5.70
CA LEU A 54 -2.29 -0.69 -4.69
C LEU A 54 -0.78 -0.88 -4.63
N PHE A 55 -0.06 0.21 -4.82
CA PHE A 55 1.39 0.21 -4.71
C PHE A 55 1.77 0.94 -3.43
N PHE A 56 2.28 0.19 -2.47
CA PHE A 56 2.67 0.74 -1.18
C PHE A 56 4.14 1.10 -1.18
N ARG A 57 4.46 2.27 -0.65
CA ARG A 57 5.82 2.74 -0.43
C ARG A 57 5.98 2.96 1.07
N ILE A 58 6.85 2.19 1.68
CA ILE A 58 6.96 2.14 3.12
C ILE A 58 8.35 2.57 3.55
N ILE A 59 8.41 3.57 4.42
CA ILE A 59 9.67 4.02 5.01
C ILE A 59 9.80 3.36 6.37
N LEU A 60 10.85 2.59 6.53
CA LEU A 60 11.16 1.91 7.79
C LEU A 60 12.21 2.70 8.57
N SER A 61 12.19 2.57 9.89
CA SER A 61 13.29 3.09 10.69
C SER A 61 14.58 2.35 10.30
N ASP A 62 15.72 2.98 10.52
CA ASP A 62 17.00 2.34 10.20
C ASP A 62 17.18 1.08 11.02
N ARG A 63 16.74 1.09 12.28
CA ARG A 63 16.83 -0.08 13.15
C ARG A 63 16.04 -1.26 12.58
N ALA A 64 14.82 -1.02 12.12
CA ALA A 64 13.95 -2.05 11.55
C ALA A 64 14.47 -2.56 10.21
N SER A 65 15.30 -1.76 9.53
CA SER A 65 15.87 -2.07 8.22
C SER A 65 17.23 -2.74 8.31
N SER A 66 17.73 -2.99 9.50
CA SER A 66 19.05 -3.61 9.63
C SER A 66 19.04 -5.00 8.98
N PRO A 67 20.17 -5.45 8.42
CA PRO A 67 20.21 -6.69 7.62
C PRO A 67 19.61 -7.91 8.31
N HIS A 68 19.82 -8.04 9.62
CA HIS A 68 19.33 -9.22 10.35
C HIS A 68 17.84 -9.10 10.75
N ARG A 69 17.24 -7.92 10.59
CA ARG A 69 15.83 -7.71 10.95
C ARG A 69 14.94 -7.49 9.72
N LEU A 70 15.53 -7.10 8.61
CA LEU A 70 14.78 -6.61 7.45
C LEU A 70 13.73 -7.60 6.97
N ARG A 71 14.07 -8.86 6.86
CA ARG A 71 13.17 -9.89 6.37
C ARG A 71 11.92 -10.01 7.26
N ASP A 72 12.14 -10.14 8.57
CA ASP A 72 11.03 -10.26 9.51
C ASP A 72 10.19 -8.99 9.53
N THR A 73 10.85 -7.84 9.48
CA THR A 73 10.16 -6.56 9.48
C THR A 73 9.25 -6.42 8.26
N THR A 74 9.78 -6.70 7.05
CA THR A 74 8.98 -6.54 5.84
C THR A 74 7.82 -7.52 5.80
N GLN A 75 8.02 -8.76 6.24
CA GLN A 75 6.93 -9.74 6.32
C GLN A 75 5.84 -9.28 7.26
N ARG A 76 6.21 -8.80 8.43
CA ARG A 76 5.24 -8.34 9.43
C ARG A 76 4.45 -7.13 8.93
N VAL A 77 5.15 -6.21 8.25
CA VAL A 77 4.50 -5.02 7.70
C VAL A 77 3.50 -5.40 6.61
N GLU A 78 3.91 -6.28 5.70
CA GLU A 78 3.01 -6.73 4.62
C GLU A 78 1.77 -7.41 5.17
N LEU A 79 1.96 -8.30 6.12
CA LEU A 79 0.83 -9.02 6.73
C LEU A 79 -0.12 -8.05 7.42
N LYS A 80 0.41 -7.07 8.13
CA LYS A 80 -0.43 -6.10 8.82
C LYS A 80 -1.23 -5.25 7.85
N ILE A 81 -0.61 -4.79 6.79
CA ILE A 81 -1.29 -3.99 5.78
C ILE A 81 -2.37 -4.81 5.09
N ARG A 82 -2.06 -6.05 4.71
CA ARG A 82 -3.04 -6.93 4.08
C ARG A 82 -4.23 -7.20 5.01
N ASP A 83 -3.97 -7.38 6.29
CA ASP A 83 -5.01 -7.65 7.27
C ASP A 83 -5.93 -6.44 7.47
N GLU A 84 -5.36 -5.24 7.51
CA GLU A 84 -6.15 -4.03 7.74
C GLU A 84 -6.93 -3.56 6.53
N ILE A 85 -6.39 -3.75 5.33
CA ILE A 85 -7.01 -3.22 4.13
C ILE A 85 -7.83 -4.27 3.39
N LYS A 86 -7.32 -5.50 3.33
CA LYS A 86 -7.97 -6.60 2.60
C LYS A 86 -8.23 -6.22 1.14
N ALA A 87 -7.15 -5.80 0.48
CA ALA A 87 -7.22 -5.31 -0.89
C ALA A 87 -7.80 -6.34 -1.87
N ASP A 88 -7.55 -7.63 -1.63
CA ASP A 88 -8.09 -8.71 -2.44
C ASP A 88 -9.62 -8.71 -2.45
N GLU A 89 -10.26 -8.39 -1.31
CA GLU A 89 -11.71 -8.27 -1.24
C GLU A 89 -12.23 -7.10 -2.07
N LEU A 90 -11.36 -6.13 -2.36
CA LEU A 90 -11.68 -4.98 -3.17
C LEU A 90 -11.33 -5.18 -4.65
N GLY A 91 -10.86 -6.38 -5.01
CA GLY A 91 -10.46 -6.67 -6.38
C GLY A 91 -9.12 -6.04 -6.76
N LEU A 92 -8.27 -5.76 -5.78
CA LEU A 92 -7.00 -5.07 -6.00
C LEU A 92 -5.82 -5.97 -5.70
N GLN A 93 -4.78 -5.86 -6.53
CA GLN A 93 -3.48 -6.46 -6.22
C GLN A 93 -2.75 -5.52 -5.27
N SER A 94 -1.78 -6.05 -4.53
CA SER A 94 -0.97 -5.25 -3.62
C SER A 94 0.50 -5.49 -3.89
N TYR A 95 1.27 -4.41 -4.00
CA TYR A 95 2.71 -4.45 -4.19
C TYR A 95 3.36 -3.58 -3.13
N PHE A 96 4.49 -4.05 -2.60
CA PHE A 96 5.15 -3.39 -1.47
C PHE A 96 6.58 -3.07 -1.83
N ASN A 97 6.97 -1.81 -1.60
CA ASN A 97 8.34 -1.36 -1.74
C ASN A 97 8.76 -0.73 -0.43
N PHE A 98 9.98 -1.01 -0.03
CA PHE A 98 10.51 -0.56 1.25
C PHE A 98 11.79 0.24 1.07
N ARG A 99 11.95 1.26 1.89
CA ARG A 99 13.19 2.01 2.04
C ARG A 99 13.43 2.27 3.51
N SER A 100 14.70 2.35 3.87
CA SER A 100 15.05 2.84 5.19
C SER A 100 14.98 4.36 5.21
N GLN A 101 14.85 4.92 6.39
CA GLN A 101 14.85 6.35 6.59
C GLN A 101 16.12 7.00 6.03
N SER A 102 17.28 6.36 6.25
CA SER A 102 18.55 6.84 5.74
C SER A 102 18.62 6.80 4.21
N GLU A 103 18.11 5.75 3.59
CA GLU A 103 18.05 5.65 2.15
C GLU A 103 17.24 6.77 1.55
N GLN A 104 16.08 7.05 2.12
CA GLN A 104 15.20 8.09 1.62
C GLN A 104 15.87 9.46 1.76
N ALA A 105 16.55 9.71 2.87
CA ALA A 105 17.26 10.96 3.08
C ALA A 105 18.35 11.19 2.03
N LYS A 106 18.97 10.11 1.55
CA LYS A 106 19.98 10.18 0.50
C LYS A 106 19.39 10.36 -0.88
N LEU A 107 18.39 9.57 -1.22
CA LEU A 107 17.86 9.51 -2.59
C LEU A 107 16.88 10.63 -2.91
N ARG A 108 16.08 11.04 -1.94
CA ARG A 108 15.11 12.15 -2.06
C ARG A 108 14.21 12.06 -3.29
N GLU A 109 13.84 10.87 -3.68
CA GLU A 109 12.96 10.72 -4.83
C GLU A 109 11.55 11.22 -4.48
N PRO A 110 10.95 12.06 -5.35
CA PRO A 110 9.66 12.70 -5.05
C PRO A 110 8.53 11.73 -4.69
N PHE A 111 8.49 10.57 -5.31
CA PHE A 111 7.45 9.58 -5.02
C PHE A 111 7.47 9.07 -3.59
N TRP A 112 8.59 9.27 -2.88
CA TRP A 112 8.77 8.80 -1.51
C TRP A 112 8.70 9.94 -0.50
N GLU A 113 8.48 11.16 -0.97
CA GLU A 113 8.26 12.30 -0.09
C GLU A 113 6.76 12.47 0.15
N PRO A 114 6.36 13.01 1.30
CA PRO A 114 4.94 13.19 1.63
C PRO A 114 4.24 14.20 0.76
#